data_1012c3ff36a00b18190e54e17b9d08cf
#
_entry.id   1012c3ff36a00b18190e54e17b9d08cf
#
_cell.length_a   1.000
_cell.length_b   1.000
_cell.length_c   1.000
_cell.angle_alpha   90.00
_cell.angle_beta   90.00
_cell.angle_gamma   90.00
#
_symmetry.space_group_name_H-M   'P 1'
#
loop_
_entity.id
_entity.type
_entity.pdbx_description
1 polymer ?
#
loop_
_entity_poly.entity_id
_entity_poly.type
_entity_poly.pdbx_seq_one_letter_code
_entity_poly.pdbx_strand_id
1 'polypeptide(L)'
;MVSDVAPVEQAQACHLSFVTDEKYVPFLKTTQAGAVLMTRALVKDEVQVANDKAALILVENARGAMGQLLQMVSKAMNPAKKGIEQPSFISEGVEVPEDAYIGAFVYIGRNVRLGKGVQIYPQVYIGDNVTIGDNAILYAGVRVYSHCKVGADCILHSGVVIGADGFGFEPDAQGVNQKIPQIGNVIIEDDVELGANTCIDRAMMGSTIVRKNAKIDNLVQIAHNVEVGQSTFLCAQVGIAGSSKVGSHCILTGQVGMAGHIEVVDNCIFGAQTGISGNVRKPGMYQGSPAIDASTWRRSSVAFKQLPEILKRIQELEKKTK
;
A
#
# COMPACT_ATOMS: atom_id res chain seq x y z
N MET A 1 -0.67 -19.42 31.99
CA MET A 1 -0.23 -18.06 31.64
C MET A 1 -0.01 -18.05 30.14
N VAL A 2 -0.59 -17.10 29.43
CA VAL A 2 -0.37 -16.93 27.99
C VAL A 2 0.85 -16.04 27.80
N SER A 3 1.78 -16.47 26.97
CA SER A 3 3.07 -15.79 26.76
C SER A 3 3.43 -15.59 25.28
N ASP A 4 2.63 -16.15 24.35
CA ASP A 4 2.88 -16.08 22.93
C ASP A 4 1.56 -16.17 22.14
N VAL A 5 1.62 -15.99 20.82
CA VAL A 5 0.50 -16.07 19.89
C VAL A 5 0.74 -17.13 18.83
N ALA A 6 -0.31 -17.89 18.47
CA ALA A 6 -0.22 -18.90 17.41
C ALA A 6 -1.55 -19.08 16.69
N PRO A 7 -1.53 -19.57 15.42
CA PRO A 7 -2.74 -20.00 14.72
C PRO A 7 -3.51 -21.05 15.52
N VAL A 8 -4.85 -21.04 15.44
CA VAL A 8 -5.72 -21.89 16.26
C VAL A 8 -5.46 -23.38 16.06
N GLU A 9 -5.01 -23.76 14.88
CA GLU A 9 -4.67 -25.17 14.53
C GLU A 9 -3.39 -25.66 15.19
N GLN A 10 -2.48 -24.76 15.58
CA GLN A 10 -1.13 -25.08 16.06
C GLN A 10 -0.89 -24.60 17.50
N ALA A 11 -1.88 -23.93 18.09
CA ALA A 11 -1.73 -23.31 19.40
C ALA A 11 -1.54 -24.34 20.52
N GLN A 12 -0.70 -24.00 21.50
CA GLN A 12 -0.40 -24.74 22.71
C GLN A 12 -0.93 -23.98 23.94
N ALA A 13 -0.89 -24.59 25.13
CA ALA A 13 -1.44 -24.03 26.36
C ALA A 13 -0.86 -22.65 26.77
N CYS A 14 0.31 -22.27 26.25
CA CYS A 14 0.92 -20.95 26.48
C CYS A 14 0.55 -19.92 25.40
N HIS A 15 -0.23 -20.28 24.38
CA HIS A 15 -0.56 -19.39 23.28
C HIS A 15 -1.94 -18.75 23.43
N LEU A 16 -2.04 -17.47 23.04
CA LEU A 16 -3.29 -16.86 22.63
C LEU A 16 -3.51 -17.13 21.13
N SER A 17 -4.72 -17.56 20.79
CA SER A 17 -5.14 -17.71 19.41
C SER A 17 -6.34 -16.83 19.09
N PHE A 18 -6.79 -16.82 17.83
CA PHE A 18 -7.97 -16.06 17.44
C PHE A 18 -8.79 -16.75 16.36
N VAL A 19 -10.12 -16.50 16.38
CA VAL A 19 -11.09 -16.99 15.40
C VAL A 19 -11.94 -15.84 14.89
N THR A 20 -11.76 -15.51 13.60
CA THR A 20 -12.40 -14.37 12.93
C THR A 20 -13.36 -14.77 11.81
N ASP A 21 -13.40 -16.07 11.44
CA ASP A 21 -14.15 -16.58 10.29
C ASP A 21 -14.71 -17.97 10.64
N GLU A 22 -15.89 -18.29 10.13
CA GLU A 22 -16.59 -19.57 10.38
C GLU A 22 -15.73 -20.80 10.06
N LYS A 23 -14.88 -20.74 9.05
CA LYS A 23 -13.99 -21.84 8.65
C LYS A 23 -13.01 -22.26 9.75
N TYR A 24 -12.70 -21.38 10.70
CA TYR A 24 -11.79 -21.67 11.82
C TYR A 24 -12.52 -22.17 13.08
N VAL A 25 -13.86 -22.03 13.17
CA VAL A 25 -14.66 -22.49 14.32
C VAL A 25 -14.48 -23.99 14.62
N PRO A 26 -14.42 -24.89 13.62
CA PRO A 26 -14.20 -26.32 13.90
C PRO A 26 -12.90 -26.63 14.65
N PHE A 27 -11.86 -25.82 14.47
CA PHE A 27 -10.57 -26.02 15.17
C PHE A 27 -10.66 -25.76 16.67
N LEU A 28 -11.70 -25.11 17.18
CA LEU A 28 -11.91 -24.94 18.62
C LEU A 28 -12.04 -26.30 19.32
N LYS A 29 -12.52 -27.32 18.64
CA LYS A 29 -12.67 -28.68 19.18
C LYS A 29 -11.36 -29.46 19.30
N THR A 30 -10.27 -28.96 18.70
CA THR A 30 -8.97 -29.65 18.67
C THR A 30 -7.84 -28.81 19.21
N THR A 31 -8.00 -27.50 19.26
CA THR A 31 -6.95 -26.57 19.72
C THR A 31 -6.55 -26.82 21.18
N GLN A 32 -5.26 -26.67 21.46
CA GLN A 32 -4.71 -26.71 22.81
C GLN A 32 -4.38 -25.29 23.33
N ALA A 33 -4.89 -24.23 22.67
CA ALA A 33 -4.66 -22.86 23.06
C ALA A 33 -5.00 -22.60 24.54
N GLY A 34 -4.22 -21.77 25.23
CA GLY A 34 -4.52 -21.33 26.58
C GLY A 34 -5.60 -20.27 26.66
N ALA A 35 -5.75 -19.48 25.58
CA ALA A 35 -6.86 -18.54 25.38
C ALA A 35 -7.19 -18.39 23.89
N VAL A 36 -8.46 -18.14 23.58
CA VAL A 36 -8.92 -17.91 22.21
C VAL A 36 -9.76 -16.65 22.16
N LEU A 37 -9.35 -15.71 21.32
CA LEU A 37 -10.10 -14.50 21.01
C LEU A 37 -11.07 -14.80 19.85
N MET A 38 -12.36 -14.63 20.03
CA MET A 38 -13.38 -14.99 19.05
C MET A 38 -14.35 -13.84 18.79
N THR A 39 -14.71 -13.64 17.52
CA THR A 39 -15.78 -12.70 17.16
C THR A 39 -17.13 -13.22 17.67
N ARG A 40 -17.81 -12.45 18.50
CA ARG A 40 -19.08 -12.82 19.16
C ARG A 40 -20.14 -13.34 18.18
N ALA A 41 -20.25 -12.74 16.99
CA ALA A 41 -21.22 -13.14 15.96
C ALA A 41 -21.02 -14.56 15.41
N LEU A 42 -19.85 -15.18 15.66
CA LEU A 42 -19.57 -16.56 15.23
C LEU A 42 -20.05 -17.61 16.23
N VAL A 43 -20.54 -17.20 17.41
CA VAL A 43 -21.08 -18.10 18.43
C VAL A 43 -22.52 -18.40 18.05
N LYS A 44 -22.80 -19.58 17.47
CA LYS A 44 -24.16 -20.01 17.07
C LYS A 44 -24.82 -20.96 18.07
N ASP A 45 -24.03 -21.73 18.83
CA ASP A 45 -24.44 -22.69 19.86
C ASP A 45 -23.40 -22.73 20.98
N GLU A 46 -23.50 -23.65 21.93
CA GLU A 46 -22.47 -23.86 22.94
C GLU A 46 -21.13 -24.19 22.27
N VAL A 47 -20.25 -23.21 22.23
CA VAL A 47 -18.88 -23.37 21.68
C VAL A 47 -18.02 -24.01 22.74
N GLN A 48 -17.69 -25.29 22.55
CA GLN A 48 -16.72 -26.00 23.39
C GLN A 48 -15.33 -25.85 22.80
N VAL A 49 -14.40 -25.44 23.66
CA VAL A 49 -12.96 -25.47 23.37
C VAL A 49 -12.37 -26.75 23.90
N ALA A 50 -11.58 -27.47 23.11
CA ALA A 50 -11.02 -28.78 23.51
C ALA A 50 -10.19 -28.74 24.80
N ASN A 51 -9.52 -27.62 25.06
CA ASN A 51 -8.81 -27.41 26.29
C ASN A 51 -9.73 -26.80 27.36
N ASP A 52 -10.22 -27.58 28.29
CA ASP A 52 -11.10 -27.15 29.39
C ASP A 52 -10.54 -26.00 30.24
N LYS A 53 -9.24 -25.74 30.16
CA LYS A 53 -8.57 -24.66 30.85
C LYS A 53 -8.39 -23.40 29.98
N ALA A 54 -8.79 -23.46 28.72
CA ALA A 54 -8.69 -22.33 27.82
C ALA A 54 -9.74 -21.26 28.13
N ALA A 55 -9.32 -20.01 28.16
CA ALA A 55 -10.24 -18.88 28.24
C ALA A 55 -10.76 -18.53 26.85
N LEU A 56 -12.10 -18.62 26.64
CA LEU A 56 -12.74 -18.07 25.44
C LEU A 56 -13.13 -16.61 25.68
N ILE A 57 -12.50 -15.71 24.91
CA ILE A 57 -12.66 -14.25 25.04
C ILE A 57 -13.50 -13.77 23.84
N LEU A 58 -14.76 -13.39 24.11
CA LEU A 58 -15.67 -12.92 23.06
C LEU A 58 -15.59 -11.41 22.90
N VAL A 59 -15.33 -10.97 21.68
CA VAL A 59 -15.25 -9.55 21.29
C VAL A 59 -16.08 -9.29 20.04
N GLU A 60 -16.44 -8.04 19.78
CA GLU A 60 -17.19 -7.67 18.59
C GLU A 60 -16.38 -7.87 17.30
N ASN A 61 -15.07 -7.60 17.34
CA ASN A 61 -14.16 -7.76 16.21
C ASN A 61 -12.84 -8.38 16.69
N ALA A 62 -12.72 -9.70 16.60
CA ALA A 62 -11.51 -10.40 17.03
C ALA A 62 -10.27 -10.07 16.18
N ARG A 63 -10.44 -9.75 14.89
CA ARG A 63 -9.33 -9.32 14.03
C ARG A 63 -8.77 -7.97 14.47
N GLY A 64 -9.65 -7.00 14.73
CA GLY A 64 -9.23 -5.68 15.21
C GLY A 64 -8.57 -5.76 16.59
N ALA A 65 -9.15 -6.53 17.52
CA ALA A 65 -8.58 -6.73 18.86
C ALA A 65 -7.20 -7.43 18.82
N MET A 66 -7.04 -8.44 17.96
CA MET A 66 -5.73 -9.07 17.72
C MET A 66 -4.74 -8.09 17.12
N GLY A 67 -5.16 -7.27 16.15
CA GLY A 67 -4.30 -6.22 15.56
C GLY A 67 -3.77 -5.26 16.61
N GLN A 68 -4.62 -4.79 17.53
CA GLN A 68 -4.21 -3.92 18.64
C GLN A 68 -3.20 -4.61 19.57
N LEU A 69 -3.44 -5.87 19.91
CA LEU A 69 -2.50 -6.64 20.72
C LEU A 69 -1.15 -6.81 20.03
N LEU A 70 -1.14 -7.17 18.74
CA LEU A 70 0.10 -7.30 17.98
C LEU A 70 0.85 -5.97 17.85
N GLN A 71 0.16 -4.84 17.75
CA GLN A 71 0.80 -3.51 17.79
C GLN A 71 1.47 -3.26 19.15
N MET A 72 0.81 -3.60 20.26
CA MET A 72 1.41 -3.46 21.60
C MET A 72 2.66 -4.35 21.73
N VAL A 73 2.58 -5.60 21.30
CA VAL A 73 3.71 -6.55 21.32
C VAL A 73 4.85 -6.02 20.44
N SER A 74 4.54 -5.59 19.21
CA SER A 74 5.53 -5.05 18.28
C SER A 74 6.27 -3.83 18.86
N LYS A 75 5.53 -2.90 19.50
CA LYS A 75 6.15 -1.74 20.18
C LYS A 75 7.05 -2.16 21.33
N ALA A 76 6.67 -3.19 22.08
CA ALA A 76 7.50 -3.71 23.18
C ALA A 76 8.77 -4.41 22.69
N MET A 77 8.68 -5.15 21.57
CA MET A 77 9.81 -5.86 20.96
C MET A 77 10.75 -4.91 20.21
N ASN A 78 10.22 -3.83 19.64
CA ASN A 78 10.96 -2.86 18.83
C ASN A 78 10.80 -1.44 19.41
N PRO A 79 11.40 -1.15 20.57
CA PRO A 79 11.31 0.17 21.16
C PRO A 79 11.95 1.20 20.23
N ALA A 80 11.38 2.41 20.19
CA ALA A 80 11.93 3.51 19.43
C ALA A 80 13.38 3.77 19.84
N LYS A 81 14.26 3.84 18.85
CA LYS A 81 15.68 4.18 19.07
C LYS A 81 15.83 5.68 19.27
N LYS A 82 16.97 6.12 19.80
CA LYS A 82 17.33 7.52 19.96
C LYS A 82 18.80 7.75 19.67
N GLY A 83 19.12 8.99 19.27
CA GLY A 83 20.49 9.42 19.02
C GLY A 83 20.94 9.29 17.58
N ILE A 84 22.19 9.66 17.33
CA ILE A 84 22.79 9.76 16.01
C ILE A 84 23.95 8.77 15.91
N GLU A 85 23.83 7.79 15.03
CA GLU A 85 24.92 6.84 14.73
C GLU A 85 25.91 7.46 13.73
N GLN A 86 27.17 7.04 13.81
CA GLN A 86 28.25 7.52 12.94
C GLN A 86 28.79 6.38 12.06
N PRO A 87 29.27 6.67 10.81
CA PRO A 87 29.26 8.00 10.20
C PRO A 87 27.88 8.37 9.63
N SER A 88 27.46 9.61 9.81
CA SER A 88 26.28 10.23 9.17
C SER A 88 26.61 11.66 8.79
N PHE A 89 25.94 12.21 7.78
CA PHE A 89 26.09 13.59 7.36
C PHE A 89 24.78 14.37 7.57
N ILE A 90 24.85 15.43 8.34
CA ILE A 90 23.75 16.34 8.60
C ILE A 90 24.23 17.75 8.25
N SER A 91 23.56 18.42 7.31
CA SER A 91 23.92 19.78 6.91
C SER A 91 23.82 20.77 8.08
N GLU A 92 24.70 21.75 8.07
CA GLU A 92 24.74 22.82 9.06
C GLU A 92 23.38 23.54 9.15
N GLY A 93 22.94 23.84 10.38
CA GLY A 93 21.66 24.51 10.65
C GLY A 93 20.44 23.62 10.63
N VAL A 94 20.58 22.31 10.40
CA VAL A 94 19.48 21.36 10.57
C VAL A 94 19.34 20.98 12.04
N GLU A 95 18.17 21.28 12.62
CA GLU A 95 17.85 20.90 13.98
C GLU A 95 17.36 19.45 14.04
N VAL A 96 18.02 18.60 14.83
CA VAL A 96 17.62 17.22 15.09
C VAL A 96 16.93 17.16 16.45
N PRO A 97 15.64 16.73 16.53
CA PRO A 97 14.96 16.59 17.81
C PRO A 97 15.67 15.61 18.75
N GLU A 98 15.65 15.85 20.05
CA GLU A 98 16.33 15.01 21.06
C GLU A 98 15.80 13.57 21.13
N ASP A 99 14.57 13.34 20.71
CA ASP A 99 13.89 12.04 20.66
C ASP A 99 14.01 11.34 19.32
N ALA A 100 14.71 11.96 18.33
CA ALA A 100 14.94 11.38 17.02
C ALA A 100 16.02 10.28 17.02
N TYR A 101 15.91 9.36 16.07
CA TYR A 101 16.97 8.41 15.73
C TYR A 101 17.48 8.64 14.31
N ILE A 102 18.79 8.77 14.15
CA ILE A 102 19.50 8.89 12.87
C ILE A 102 20.51 7.74 12.79
N GLY A 103 20.27 6.79 11.89
CA GLY A 103 21.13 5.63 11.68
C GLY A 103 22.42 5.97 10.93
N ALA A 104 23.36 5.04 10.93
CA ALA A 104 24.64 5.20 10.24
C ALA A 104 24.46 5.38 8.71
N PHE A 105 25.36 6.14 8.09
CA PHE A 105 25.36 6.46 6.65
C PHE A 105 24.11 7.22 6.16
N VAL A 106 23.37 7.86 7.05
CA VAL A 106 22.29 8.78 6.67
C VAL A 106 22.89 10.06 6.14
N TYR A 107 22.29 10.60 5.06
CA TYR A 107 22.57 11.93 4.53
C TYR A 107 21.34 12.82 4.70
N ILE A 108 21.51 13.97 5.34
CA ILE A 108 20.48 15.00 5.50
C ILE A 108 20.96 16.31 4.90
N GLY A 109 20.26 16.75 3.86
CA GLY A 109 20.55 17.98 3.10
C GLY A 109 20.21 19.25 3.85
N ARG A 110 20.39 20.39 3.19
CA ARG A 110 20.19 21.74 3.74
C ARG A 110 18.70 22.04 3.93
N ASN A 111 18.39 22.84 4.95
CA ASN A 111 17.04 23.33 5.26
C ASN A 111 16.02 22.19 5.45
N VAL A 112 16.46 20.99 5.80
CA VAL A 112 15.58 19.89 6.16
C VAL A 112 14.92 20.17 7.51
N ARG A 113 13.64 19.89 7.62
CA ARG A 113 12.88 19.99 8.88
C ARG A 113 12.48 18.60 9.31
N LEU A 114 12.86 18.23 10.53
CA LEU A 114 12.55 16.93 11.13
C LEU A 114 11.55 17.13 12.27
N GLY A 115 10.49 16.34 12.26
CA GLY A 115 9.51 16.26 13.33
C GLY A 115 10.04 15.49 14.54
N LYS A 116 9.32 15.55 15.66
CA LYS A 116 9.63 14.83 16.90
C LYS A 116 9.49 13.32 16.70
N GLY A 117 10.31 12.53 17.37
CA GLY A 117 10.21 11.09 17.39
C GLY A 117 10.51 10.40 16.06
N VAL A 118 11.04 11.10 15.05
CA VAL A 118 11.38 10.50 13.75
C VAL A 118 12.39 9.37 13.89
N GLN A 119 12.21 8.29 13.14
CA GLN A 119 13.11 7.14 13.11
C GLN A 119 13.69 7.01 11.71
N ILE A 120 14.92 7.47 11.51
CA ILE A 120 15.61 7.47 10.22
C ILE A 120 16.69 6.39 10.26
N TYR A 121 16.42 5.26 9.61
CA TYR A 121 17.27 4.09 9.61
C TYR A 121 18.49 4.24 8.70
N PRO A 122 19.50 3.35 8.79
CA PRO A 122 20.75 3.49 8.03
C PRO A 122 20.58 3.64 6.53
N GLN A 123 21.51 4.39 5.89
CA GLN A 123 21.56 4.61 4.44
C GLN A 123 20.36 5.37 3.84
N VAL A 124 19.57 6.06 4.65
CA VAL A 124 18.51 6.96 4.16
C VAL A 124 19.15 8.23 3.58
N TYR A 125 18.63 8.68 2.46
CA TYR A 125 18.97 9.95 1.82
C TYR A 125 17.79 10.92 1.91
N ILE A 126 18.01 12.09 2.47
CA ILE A 126 17.06 13.20 2.54
C ILE A 126 17.67 14.42 1.86
N GLY A 127 17.11 14.83 0.72
CA GLY A 127 17.57 15.96 -0.07
C GLY A 127 17.24 17.31 0.56
N ASP A 128 17.71 18.39 -0.06
CA ASP A 128 17.53 19.76 0.44
C ASP A 128 16.04 20.15 0.50
N ASN A 129 15.66 20.97 1.48
CA ASN A 129 14.31 21.56 1.67
C ASN A 129 13.20 20.52 1.86
N VAL A 130 13.53 19.32 2.33
CA VAL A 130 12.55 18.29 2.66
C VAL A 130 11.95 18.54 4.05
N THR A 131 10.68 18.20 4.22
CA THR A 131 10.02 18.18 5.54
C THR A 131 9.60 16.74 5.86
N ILE A 132 9.96 16.26 7.06
CA ILE A 132 9.53 14.97 7.61
C ILE A 132 8.73 15.26 8.87
N GLY A 133 7.49 14.79 8.93
CA GLY A 133 6.57 15.00 10.06
C GLY A 133 6.90 14.15 11.28
N ASP A 134 6.19 14.41 12.38
CA ASP A 134 6.37 13.74 13.66
C ASP A 134 6.17 12.21 13.54
N ASN A 135 6.94 11.45 14.31
CA ASN A 135 6.89 9.98 14.40
C ASN A 135 7.06 9.22 13.06
N ALA A 136 7.45 9.89 11.99
CA ALA A 136 7.69 9.21 10.72
C ALA A 136 8.84 8.21 10.83
N ILE A 137 8.67 7.04 10.21
CA ILE A 137 9.66 5.97 10.17
C ILE A 137 10.15 5.78 8.74
N LEU A 138 11.43 6.05 8.50
CA LEU A 138 12.09 5.85 7.22
C LEU A 138 13.05 4.67 7.36
N TYR A 139 12.67 3.50 6.84
CA TYR A 139 13.53 2.31 6.88
C TYR A 139 14.73 2.41 5.96
N ALA A 140 15.68 1.50 6.14
CA ALA A 140 16.99 1.54 5.48
C ALA A 140 16.88 1.72 3.96
N GLY A 141 17.69 2.62 3.42
CA GLY A 141 17.77 2.87 1.98
C GLY A 141 16.63 3.67 1.37
N VAL A 142 15.71 4.24 2.16
CA VAL A 142 14.70 5.20 1.69
C VAL A 142 15.39 6.45 1.11
N ARG A 143 14.85 6.96 0.02
CA ARG A 143 15.34 8.18 -0.64
C ARG A 143 14.23 9.19 -0.81
N VAL A 144 14.38 10.36 -0.19
CA VAL A 144 13.47 11.50 -0.34
C VAL A 144 14.20 12.63 -1.04
N TYR A 145 13.83 12.91 -2.28
CA TYR A 145 14.43 13.95 -3.09
C TYR A 145 14.01 15.35 -2.62
N SER A 146 14.78 16.35 -3.03
CA SER A 146 14.62 17.74 -2.58
C SER A 146 13.20 18.29 -2.80
N HIS A 147 12.77 19.17 -1.86
CA HIS A 147 11.47 19.86 -1.86
C HIS A 147 10.23 18.97 -1.59
N CYS A 148 10.40 17.69 -1.34
CA CYS A 148 9.31 16.78 -1.00
C CYS A 148 8.88 16.92 0.47
N LYS A 149 7.64 16.49 0.76
CA LYS A 149 7.08 16.50 2.12
C LYS A 149 6.55 15.14 2.47
N VAL A 150 6.86 14.68 3.69
CA VAL A 150 6.33 13.46 4.32
C VAL A 150 5.63 13.89 5.61
N GLY A 151 4.37 13.51 5.76
CA GLY A 151 3.53 13.85 6.91
C GLY A 151 3.91 13.09 8.17
N ALA A 152 3.13 13.32 9.24
CA ALA A 152 3.29 12.66 10.52
C ALA A 152 2.82 11.20 10.47
N ASP A 153 3.39 10.37 11.36
CA ASP A 153 3.02 8.95 11.54
C ASP A 153 3.14 8.09 10.25
N CYS A 154 3.91 8.54 9.27
CA CYS A 154 4.17 7.81 8.03
C CYS A 154 5.19 6.69 8.24
N ILE A 155 5.00 5.58 7.53
CA ILE A 155 5.95 4.46 7.50
C ILE A 155 6.41 4.23 6.06
N LEU A 156 7.71 4.42 5.81
CA LEU A 156 8.33 4.21 4.50
C LEU A 156 9.26 3.01 4.59
N HIS A 157 8.89 1.90 3.94
CA HIS A 157 9.68 0.68 3.94
C HIS A 157 10.93 0.79 3.07
N SER A 158 11.86 -0.14 3.24
CA SER A 158 13.19 -0.12 2.62
C SER A 158 13.12 0.06 1.09
N GLY A 159 13.98 0.91 0.57
CA GLY A 159 14.11 1.16 -0.86
C GLY A 159 13.02 2.05 -1.48
N VAL A 160 12.09 2.60 -0.70
CA VAL A 160 11.12 3.60 -1.19
C VAL A 160 11.86 4.81 -1.76
N VAL A 161 11.40 5.29 -2.93
CA VAL A 161 11.92 6.49 -3.59
C VAL A 161 10.79 7.51 -3.75
N ILE A 162 10.98 8.69 -3.18
CA ILE A 162 10.02 9.79 -3.27
C ILE A 162 10.66 10.97 -4.01
N GLY A 163 10.03 11.40 -5.10
CA GLY A 163 10.39 12.62 -5.82
C GLY A 163 11.47 12.43 -6.87
N ALA A 164 11.73 11.23 -7.37
CA ALA A 164 12.44 11.04 -8.62
C ALA A 164 11.70 11.73 -9.76
N ASP A 165 12.42 12.09 -10.84
CA ASP A 165 11.79 12.73 -11.99
C ASP A 165 10.75 11.84 -12.65
N GLY A 166 9.60 12.40 -12.95
CA GLY A 166 8.59 11.77 -13.79
C GLY A 166 9.10 11.48 -15.20
N PHE A 167 8.46 10.56 -15.89
CA PHE A 167 8.75 10.15 -17.26
C PHE A 167 8.20 11.20 -18.23
N GLY A 168 8.98 12.26 -18.48
CA GLY A 168 8.64 13.37 -19.37
C GLY A 168 9.70 13.53 -20.47
N PHE A 169 9.33 13.26 -21.72
CA PHE A 169 10.16 13.41 -22.89
C PHE A 169 9.34 13.89 -24.08
N GLU A 170 9.94 14.72 -24.94
CA GLU A 170 9.35 15.18 -26.21
C GLU A 170 10.33 14.86 -27.33
N PRO A 171 9.92 14.15 -28.39
CA PRO A 171 10.78 13.93 -29.54
C PRO A 171 10.96 15.22 -30.33
N ASP A 172 12.19 15.54 -30.70
CA ASP A 172 12.49 16.62 -31.65
C ASP A 172 12.16 16.23 -33.09
N ALA A 173 12.44 17.16 -34.05
CA ALA A 173 12.15 16.94 -35.45
C ALA A 173 12.90 15.75 -36.08
N GLN A 174 13.97 15.28 -35.45
CA GLN A 174 14.74 14.09 -35.84
C GLN A 174 14.31 12.82 -35.09
N GLY A 175 13.31 12.91 -34.21
CA GLY A 175 12.84 11.79 -33.39
C GLY A 175 13.72 11.50 -32.16
N VAL A 176 14.61 12.41 -31.80
CA VAL A 176 15.44 12.28 -30.60
C VAL A 176 14.66 12.78 -29.39
N ASN A 177 14.53 11.94 -28.34
CA ASN A 177 13.79 12.26 -27.14
C ASN A 177 14.54 13.31 -26.29
N GLN A 178 13.95 14.48 -26.15
CA GLN A 178 14.44 15.56 -25.30
C GLN A 178 13.76 15.47 -23.94
N LYS A 179 14.56 15.50 -22.85
CA LYS A 179 14.02 15.44 -21.49
C LYS A 179 13.26 16.71 -21.13
N ILE A 180 12.04 16.55 -20.62
CA ILE A 180 11.28 17.63 -20.00
C ILE A 180 11.61 17.64 -18.49
N PRO A 181 12.22 18.72 -17.97
CA PRO A 181 12.55 18.84 -16.55
C PRO A 181 11.30 18.75 -15.66
N GLN A 182 11.45 18.10 -14.54
CA GLN A 182 10.41 17.93 -13.53
C GLN A 182 10.73 18.82 -12.33
N ILE A 183 10.05 19.97 -12.21
CA ILE A 183 10.36 21.00 -11.20
C ILE A 183 9.41 21.03 -10.02
N GLY A 184 8.38 20.18 -10.03
CA GLY A 184 7.46 20.01 -8.93
C GLY A 184 8.01 19.13 -7.80
N ASN A 185 7.13 18.68 -6.93
CA ASN A 185 7.50 17.86 -5.79
C ASN A 185 6.50 16.71 -5.54
N VAL A 186 6.70 16.00 -4.43
CA VAL A 186 5.76 15.02 -3.88
C VAL A 186 5.32 15.47 -2.48
N ILE A 187 4.04 15.30 -2.19
CA ILE A 187 3.44 15.48 -0.86
C ILE A 187 2.82 14.16 -0.43
N ILE A 188 3.37 13.59 0.64
CA ILE A 188 2.77 12.46 1.36
C ILE A 188 2.10 13.05 2.60
N GLU A 189 0.80 12.89 2.74
CA GLU A 189 0.06 13.34 3.91
C GLU A 189 0.25 12.37 5.11
N ASP A 190 -0.39 12.64 6.24
CA ASP A 190 -0.21 11.89 7.48
C ASP A 190 -0.71 10.44 7.38
N ASP A 191 -0.13 9.56 8.23
CA ASP A 191 -0.55 8.17 8.41
C ASP A 191 -0.53 7.34 7.11
N VAL A 192 0.36 7.68 6.18
CA VAL A 192 0.58 6.92 4.95
C VAL A 192 1.64 5.84 5.18
N GLU A 193 1.39 4.65 4.65
CA GLU A 193 2.37 3.57 4.63
C GLU A 193 2.75 3.23 3.19
N LEU A 194 4.07 3.19 2.92
CA LEU A 194 4.63 2.87 1.61
C LEU A 194 5.46 1.59 1.71
N GLY A 195 5.07 0.55 0.99
CA GLY A 195 5.75 -0.73 0.89
C GLY A 195 7.11 -0.65 0.20
N ALA A 196 7.92 -1.67 0.39
CA ALA A 196 9.29 -1.73 -0.09
C ALA A 196 9.42 -1.51 -1.61
N ASN A 197 10.42 -0.72 -2.01
CA ASN A 197 10.72 -0.39 -3.41
C ASN A 197 9.57 0.29 -4.18
N THR A 198 8.63 0.91 -3.50
CA THR A 198 7.62 1.76 -4.12
C THR A 198 8.26 3.07 -4.56
N CYS A 199 7.91 3.52 -5.78
CA CYS A 199 8.39 4.75 -6.37
C CYS A 199 7.25 5.74 -6.59
N ILE A 200 7.46 7.00 -6.17
CA ILE A 200 6.51 8.10 -6.37
C ILE A 200 7.25 9.24 -7.06
N ASP A 201 6.91 9.49 -8.32
CA ASP A 201 7.57 10.50 -9.13
C ASP A 201 7.07 11.91 -8.76
N ARG A 202 7.97 12.89 -8.83
CA ARG A 202 7.60 14.29 -8.67
C ARG A 202 6.74 14.78 -9.83
N ALA A 203 5.90 15.72 -9.56
CA ALA A 203 5.14 16.41 -10.60
C ALA A 203 6.08 17.18 -11.56
N MET A 204 5.66 17.33 -12.80
CA MET A 204 6.32 18.28 -13.73
C MET A 204 6.25 19.70 -13.18
N MET A 205 5.07 20.12 -12.74
CA MET A 205 4.79 21.36 -11.99
C MET A 205 3.73 21.04 -10.92
N GLY A 206 3.76 21.73 -9.78
CA GLY A 206 2.89 21.46 -8.63
C GLY A 206 3.34 20.22 -7.86
N SER A 207 2.41 19.34 -7.53
CA SER A 207 2.67 18.20 -6.65
C SER A 207 2.03 16.90 -7.14
N THR A 208 2.72 15.79 -6.98
CA THR A 208 2.13 14.45 -6.87
C THR A 208 1.71 14.25 -5.43
N ILE A 209 0.51 13.76 -5.16
CA ILE A 209 -0.08 13.80 -3.81
C ILE A 209 -0.59 12.41 -3.42
N VAL A 210 -0.17 11.95 -2.23
CA VAL A 210 -0.76 10.79 -1.55
C VAL A 210 -1.47 11.30 -0.30
N ARG A 211 -2.79 11.13 -0.30
CA ARG A 211 -3.65 11.64 0.77
C ARG A 211 -3.57 10.77 2.02
N LYS A 212 -4.01 11.36 3.14
CA LYS A 212 -3.98 10.77 4.48
C LYS A 212 -4.46 9.33 4.51
N ASN A 213 -3.76 8.50 5.32
CA ASN A 213 -4.11 7.12 5.61
C ASN A 213 -4.18 6.20 4.36
N ALA A 214 -3.61 6.59 3.23
CA ALA A 214 -3.43 5.66 2.11
C ALA A 214 -2.42 4.57 2.49
N LYS A 215 -2.68 3.33 2.09
CA LYS A 215 -1.78 2.19 2.34
C LYS A 215 -1.36 1.62 1.00
N ILE A 216 -0.08 1.70 0.72
CA ILE A 216 0.53 1.38 -0.56
C ILE A 216 1.52 0.26 -0.34
N ASP A 217 1.32 -0.84 -1.04
CA ASP A 217 2.10 -2.06 -0.92
C ASP A 217 3.41 -1.98 -1.72
N ASN A 218 4.14 -3.06 -1.78
CA ASN A 218 5.47 -3.16 -2.39
C ASN A 218 5.42 -2.99 -3.91
N LEU A 219 6.50 -2.41 -4.49
CA LEU A 219 6.72 -2.30 -5.93
C LEU A 219 5.61 -1.51 -6.67
N VAL A 220 4.94 -0.60 -6.01
CA VAL A 220 3.95 0.28 -6.65
C VAL A 220 4.67 1.43 -7.34
N GLN A 221 4.20 1.79 -8.56
CA GLN A 221 4.64 2.98 -9.28
C GLN A 221 3.53 4.02 -9.34
N ILE A 222 3.78 5.19 -8.77
CA ILE A 222 2.92 6.38 -8.88
C ILE A 222 3.65 7.43 -9.70
N ALA A 223 3.15 7.70 -10.90
CA ALA A 223 3.78 8.63 -11.82
C ALA A 223 3.49 10.10 -11.45
N HIS A 224 4.11 11.01 -12.20
CA HIS A 224 4.03 12.46 -11.98
C HIS A 224 2.59 13.01 -11.98
N ASN A 225 2.33 13.99 -11.14
CA ASN A 225 1.01 14.67 -11.05
C ASN A 225 -0.18 13.76 -10.71
N VAL A 226 0.05 12.57 -10.19
CA VAL A 226 -1.00 11.68 -9.69
C VAL A 226 -1.50 12.17 -8.34
N GLU A 227 -2.79 12.00 -8.09
CA GLU A 227 -3.40 12.15 -6.78
C GLU A 227 -4.02 10.82 -6.34
N VAL A 228 -3.60 10.29 -5.19
CA VAL A 228 -4.20 9.12 -4.54
C VAL A 228 -5.04 9.58 -3.36
N GLY A 229 -6.32 9.26 -3.39
CA GLY A 229 -7.31 9.67 -2.39
C GLY A 229 -7.09 9.03 -1.01
N GLN A 230 -7.73 9.63 -0.01
CA GLN A 230 -7.64 9.24 1.38
C GLN A 230 -8.08 7.78 1.60
N SER A 231 -7.39 7.07 2.50
CA SER A 231 -7.73 5.69 2.91
C SER A 231 -7.84 4.70 1.73
N THR A 232 -7.14 4.96 0.64
CA THR A 232 -7.09 4.10 -0.54
C THR A 232 -5.99 3.05 -0.37
N PHE A 233 -6.29 1.82 -0.79
CA PHE A 233 -5.34 0.71 -0.84
C PHE A 233 -4.81 0.52 -2.26
N LEU A 234 -3.50 0.56 -2.44
CA LEU A 234 -2.81 0.13 -3.64
C LEU A 234 -2.00 -1.12 -3.31
N CYS A 235 -2.46 -2.27 -3.78
CA CYS A 235 -1.74 -3.53 -3.55
C CYS A 235 -0.49 -3.64 -4.42
N ALA A 236 0.30 -4.69 -4.21
CA ALA A 236 1.60 -4.85 -4.84
C ALA A 236 1.56 -4.75 -6.37
N GLN A 237 2.57 -4.07 -6.92
CA GLN A 237 2.79 -3.90 -8.36
C GLN A 237 1.68 -3.11 -9.09
N VAL A 238 0.86 -2.33 -8.39
CA VAL A 238 -0.04 -1.37 -9.04
C VAL A 238 0.79 -0.30 -9.75
N GLY A 239 0.40 0.04 -10.97
CA GLY A 239 1.00 1.13 -11.75
C GLY A 239 -0.03 2.18 -12.12
N ILE A 240 0.20 3.43 -11.73
CA ILE A 240 -0.68 4.57 -12.05
C ILE A 240 0.08 5.54 -12.94
N ALA A 241 -0.37 5.72 -14.17
CA ALA A 241 0.25 6.63 -15.13
C ALA A 241 -0.06 8.11 -14.81
N GLY A 242 0.76 9.00 -15.36
CA GLY A 242 0.79 10.42 -15.00
C GLY A 242 -0.53 11.15 -15.13
N SER A 243 -0.70 12.20 -14.32
CA SER A 243 -1.84 13.12 -14.29
C SER A 243 -3.21 12.45 -14.03
N SER A 244 -3.21 11.29 -13.39
CA SER A 244 -4.42 10.54 -13.05
C SER A 244 -4.83 10.77 -11.60
N LYS A 245 -6.12 10.57 -11.30
CA LYS A 245 -6.66 10.71 -9.94
C LYS A 245 -7.38 9.44 -9.52
N VAL A 246 -7.02 8.93 -8.36
CA VAL A 246 -7.73 7.85 -7.67
C VAL A 246 -8.50 8.44 -6.51
N GLY A 247 -9.79 8.18 -6.44
CA GLY A 247 -10.66 8.64 -5.36
C GLY A 247 -10.31 8.05 -4.00
N SER A 248 -11.03 8.48 -2.98
CA SER A 248 -10.88 8.01 -1.60
C SER A 248 -11.54 6.64 -1.41
N HIS A 249 -11.04 5.87 -0.44
CA HIS A 249 -11.60 4.55 -0.08
C HIS A 249 -11.65 3.55 -1.24
N CYS A 250 -10.74 3.69 -2.20
CA CYS A 250 -10.60 2.76 -3.31
C CYS A 250 -9.68 1.58 -2.92
N ILE A 251 -9.84 0.46 -3.62
CA ILE A 251 -8.95 -0.71 -3.51
C ILE A 251 -8.51 -1.11 -4.92
N LEU A 252 -7.27 -0.88 -5.26
CA LEU A 252 -6.64 -1.38 -6.46
C LEU A 252 -5.83 -2.61 -6.06
N THR A 253 -6.32 -3.80 -6.42
CA THR A 253 -5.64 -5.05 -6.06
C THR A 253 -4.41 -5.31 -6.93
N GLY A 254 -3.67 -6.39 -6.66
CA GLY A 254 -2.35 -6.61 -7.24
C GLY A 254 -2.28 -6.49 -8.76
N GLN A 255 -1.25 -5.83 -9.26
CA GLN A 255 -0.96 -5.64 -10.69
C GLN A 255 -2.03 -4.87 -11.49
N VAL A 256 -2.87 -4.08 -10.84
CA VAL A 256 -3.77 -3.16 -11.55
C VAL A 256 -2.94 -2.08 -12.25
N GLY A 257 -3.25 -1.83 -13.52
CA GLY A 257 -2.68 -0.76 -14.33
C GLY A 257 -3.71 0.33 -14.62
N MET A 258 -3.35 1.60 -14.43
CA MET A 258 -4.23 2.75 -14.69
C MET A 258 -3.61 3.66 -15.76
N ALA A 259 -4.37 3.93 -16.83
CA ALA A 259 -3.94 4.84 -17.91
C ALA A 259 -3.78 6.27 -17.41
N GLY A 260 -3.01 7.07 -18.13
CA GLY A 260 -2.78 8.48 -17.82
C GLY A 260 -3.99 9.37 -18.07
N HIS A 261 -4.06 10.50 -17.35
CA HIS A 261 -5.08 11.54 -17.52
C HIS A 261 -6.52 11.07 -17.31
N ILE A 262 -6.73 10.06 -16.47
CA ILE A 262 -8.07 9.55 -16.13
C ILE A 262 -8.37 9.70 -14.64
N GLU A 263 -9.64 9.61 -14.29
CA GLU A 263 -10.16 9.82 -12.97
C GLU A 263 -11.06 8.65 -12.53
N VAL A 264 -10.82 8.15 -11.33
CA VAL A 264 -11.61 7.12 -10.65
C VAL A 264 -12.29 7.78 -9.45
N VAL A 265 -13.62 7.68 -9.37
CA VAL A 265 -14.38 8.19 -8.22
C VAL A 265 -14.14 7.35 -6.96
N ASP A 266 -14.57 7.87 -5.81
CA ASP A 266 -14.46 7.20 -4.51
C ASP A 266 -15.15 5.83 -4.47
N ASN A 267 -14.72 4.97 -3.53
CA ASN A 267 -15.34 3.66 -3.23
C ASN A 267 -15.36 2.68 -4.41
N CYS A 268 -14.31 2.66 -5.22
CA CYS A 268 -14.13 1.70 -6.30
C CYS A 268 -13.19 0.57 -5.86
N ILE A 269 -13.50 -0.66 -6.29
CA ILE A 269 -12.66 -1.85 -6.08
C ILE A 269 -12.29 -2.43 -7.44
N PHE A 270 -11.00 -2.61 -7.69
CA PHE A 270 -10.50 -3.22 -8.93
C PHE A 270 -9.85 -4.57 -8.63
N GLY A 271 -10.36 -5.63 -9.26
CA GLY A 271 -9.79 -6.98 -9.16
C GLY A 271 -8.38 -7.05 -9.75
N ALA A 272 -7.62 -8.08 -9.37
CA ALA A 272 -6.21 -8.23 -9.79
C ALA A 272 -6.04 -8.20 -11.33
N GLN A 273 -4.95 -7.56 -11.77
CA GLN A 273 -4.58 -7.41 -13.18
C GLN A 273 -5.61 -6.64 -14.02
N THR A 274 -6.50 -5.86 -13.41
CA THR A 274 -7.44 -5.02 -14.16
C THR A 274 -6.71 -3.84 -14.82
N GLY A 275 -6.94 -3.64 -16.11
CA GLY A 275 -6.53 -2.44 -16.84
C GLY A 275 -7.62 -1.37 -16.82
N ILE A 276 -7.35 -0.22 -16.20
CA ILE A 276 -8.26 0.93 -16.17
C ILE A 276 -7.88 1.86 -17.32
N SER A 277 -8.63 1.83 -18.43
CA SER A 277 -8.32 2.55 -19.67
C SER A 277 -9.09 3.86 -19.85
N GLY A 278 -9.99 4.22 -18.94
CA GLY A 278 -10.80 5.44 -19.02
C GLY A 278 -11.40 5.82 -17.68
N ASN A 279 -12.08 6.97 -17.63
CA ASN A 279 -12.71 7.48 -16.42
C ASN A 279 -13.74 6.50 -15.85
N VAL A 280 -13.68 6.28 -14.54
CA VAL A 280 -14.66 5.49 -13.79
C VAL A 280 -15.53 6.45 -12.98
N ARG A 281 -16.80 6.58 -13.34
CA ARG A 281 -17.72 7.60 -12.81
C ARG A 281 -18.74 7.06 -11.82
N LYS A 282 -18.72 5.76 -11.52
CA LYS A 282 -19.64 5.13 -10.56
C LYS A 282 -18.86 4.29 -9.57
N PRO A 283 -19.15 4.38 -8.27
CA PRO A 283 -18.62 3.43 -7.30
C PRO A 283 -19.01 1.99 -7.66
N GLY A 284 -18.16 1.03 -7.35
CA GLY A 284 -18.45 -0.37 -7.62
C GLY A 284 -17.22 -1.25 -7.73
N MET A 285 -17.46 -2.51 -8.04
CA MET A 285 -16.41 -3.51 -8.25
C MET A 285 -16.19 -3.75 -9.74
N TYR A 286 -14.95 -3.65 -10.17
CA TYR A 286 -14.51 -3.82 -11.55
C TYR A 286 -13.52 -4.95 -11.65
N GLN A 287 -13.57 -5.73 -12.73
CA GLN A 287 -12.66 -6.86 -12.90
C GLN A 287 -12.24 -7.05 -14.35
N GLY A 288 -10.99 -7.49 -14.55
CA GLY A 288 -10.42 -7.92 -15.81
C GLY A 288 -9.42 -9.07 -15.63
N SER A 289 -9.00 -9.72 -16.71
CA SER A 289 -7.95 -10.77 -16.73
C SER A 289 -8.16 -11.94 -15.75
N PRO A 290 -9.30 -12.70 -15.77
CA PRO A 290 -9.41 -13.91 -14.97
C PRO A 290 -8.54 -15.03 -15.57
N ALA A 291 -7.93 -15.87 -14.73
CA ALA A 291 -7.32 -17.12 -15.16
C ALA A 291 -8.43 -18.10 -15.57
N ILE A 292 -8.34 -18.65 -16.75
CA ILE A 292 -9.22 -19.73 -17.25
C ILE A 292 -8.39 -20.89 -17.76
N ASP A 293 -8.99 -22.08 -17.89
CA ASP A 293 -8.33 -23.26 -18.44
C ASP A 293 -7.62 -22.97 -19.75
N ALA A 294 -6.41 -23.50 -19.94
CA ALA A 294 -5.56 -23.19 -21.09
C ALA A 294 -6.17 -23.56 -22.44
N SER A 295 -6.95 -24.65 -22.52
CA SER A 295 -7.62 -25.05 -23.75
C SER A 295 -8.77 -24.07 -24.10
N THR A 296 -9.51 -23.65 -23.10
CA THR A 296 -10.56 -22.64 -23.21
C THR A 296 -9.98 -21.27 -23.58
N TRP A 297 -8.87 -20.87 -22.94
CA TRP A 297 -8.16 -19.63 -23.27
C TRP A 297 -7.76 -19.57 -24.76
N ARG A 298 -7.11 -20.65 -25.27
CA ARG A 298 -6.68 -20.69 -26.67
C ARG A 298 -7.84 -20.51 -27.65
N ARG A 299 -8.97 -21.18 -27.40
CA ARG A 299 -10.18 -21.05 -28.24
C ARG A 299 -10.78 -19.64 -28.13
N SER A 300 -10.90 -19.11 -26.92
CA SER A 300 -11.44 -17.76 -26.68
C SER A 300 -10.57 -16.68 -27.31
N SER A 301 -9.25 -16.81 -27.26
CA SER A 301 -8.31 -15.86 -27.87
C SER A 301 -8.43 -15.78 -29.38
N VAL A 302 -8.73 -16.90 -30.06
CA VAL A 302 -9.01 -16.93 -31.50
C VAL A 302 -10.35 -16.23 -31.80
N ALA A 303 -11.39 -16.55 -31.04
CA ALA A 303 -12.72 -15.93 -31.18
C ALA A 303 -12.67 -14.43 -30.90
N PHE A 304 -11.91 -13.99 -29.87
CA PHE A 304 -11.75 -12.58 -29.52
C PHE A 304 -11.24 -11.73 -30.69
N LYS A 305 -10.24 -12.22 -31.42
CA LYS A 305 -9.72 -11.55 -32.63
C LYS A 305 -10.76 -11.41 -33.75
N GLN A 306 -11.75 -12.28 -33.80
CA GLN A 306 -12.81 -12.30 -34.80
C GLN A 306 -14.09 -11.59 -34.36
N LEU A 307 -14.18 -11.09 -33.13
CA LEU A 307 -15.39 -10.45 -32.61
C LEU A 307 -15.96 -9.34 -33.51
N PRO A 308 -15.18 -8.43 -34.09
CA PRO A 308 -15.73 -7.41 -34.98
C PRO A 308 -16.42 -8.01 -36.18
N GLU A 309 -15.87 -9.05 -36.77
CA GLU A 309 -16.49 -9.72 -37.96
C GLU A 309 -17.70 -10.57 -37.53
N ILE A 310 -17.65 -11.22 -36.40
CA ILE A 310 -18.78 -11.97 -35.83
C ILE A 310 -19.97 -11.03 -35.59
N LEU A 311 -19.76 -9.86 -35.00
CA LEU A 311 -20.80 -8.84 -34.76
C LEU A 311 -21.44 -8.39 -36.08
N LYS A 312 -20.64 -8.14 -37.13
CA LYS A 312 -21.12 -7.76 -38.44
C LYS A 312 -22.02 -8.84 -39.06
N ARG A 313 -21.60 -10.09 -38.99
CA ARG A 313 -22.37 -11.25 -39.45
C ARG A 313 -23.69 -11.41 -38.71
N ILE A 314 -23.69 -11.21 -37.39
CA ILE A 314 -24.95 -11.24 -36.61
C ILE A 314 -25.89 -10.17 -37.05
N GLN A 315 -25.44 -8.92 -37.23
CA GLN A 315 -26.28 -7.81 -37.73
C GLN A 315 -26.85 -8.07 -39.10
N GLU A 316 -26.10 -8.73 -40.00
CA GLU A 316 -26.58 -9.13 -41.33
C GLU A 316 -27.66 -10.22 -41.26
N LEU A 317 -27.51 -11.19 -40.34
CA LEU A 317 -28.51 -12.21 -40.10
C LEU A 317 -29.80 -11.64 -39.52
N GLU A 318 -29.73 -10.75 -38.55
CA GLU A 318 -30.89 -10.06 -37.97
C GLU A 318 -31.68 -9.24 -39.01
N LYS A 319 -30.97 -8.62 -39.98
CA LYS A 319 -31.62 -7.92 -41.10
C LYS A 319 -32.34 -8.85 -42.06
N LYS A 320 -31.89 -10.11 -42.19
CA LYS A 320 -32.52 -11.11 -43.07
C LYS A 320 -33.72 -11.82 -42.43
N THR A 321 -33.83 -11.70 -41.09
CA THR A 321 -34.89 -12.37 -40.32
C THR A 321 -36.08 -11.43 -40.01
N LYS A 322 -35.94 -10.16 -40.30
CA LYS A 322 -37.00 -9.13 -40.34
C LYS A 322 -37.55 -8.99 -41.77
#